data_dc7f2101f69742178669491b3366a9a5
#
_entry.id   dc7f2101f69742178669491b3366a9a5
#
_cell.length_a   1.000
_cell.length_b   1.000
_cell.length_c   1.000
_cell.angle_alpha   90.00
_cell.angle_beta   90.00
_cell.angle_gamma   90.00
#
_symmetry.space_group_name_H-M   'P 1'
#
loop_
_entity.id
_entity.type
_entity.pdbx_description
1 polymer ?
#
loop_
_entity_poly.entity_id
_entity_poly.type
_entity_poly.pdbx_seq_one_letter_code
_entity_poly.pdbx_strand_id
1 'polypeptide(L)'
;MAQELREGDGKSGIARAGKRKWGYDPAQVDAFLERAHALYDSEGMNLTQHDIQNVSFDLRKNGYVIARVDAALGRLERAVVDKQTTWEIAQHGRVTWKAKTEKLYHEVQNHAERNERERFKSGAPKQPSYDKKQVDRLVDQIVDKAAAALGVDGVTEDDVRSLADLNANTVNNVIFTQRKGKKGYDERQVDYFLNSCVQLLSRLESYARVADFVSGEPAAPAQTATNVTLSLIHI
;
A
#
# COMPACT_ATOMS: atom_id res chain seq x y z
N MET A 1 -17.39 -12.10 -37.89
CA MET A 1 -17.98 -11.04 -37.07
C MET A 1 -16.82 -10.27 -36.47
N ALA A 2 -16.59 -9.06 -36.95
CA ALA A 2 -15.53 -8.18 -36.50
C ALA A 2 -15.86 -7.68 -35.09
N GLN A 3 -14.95 -7.88 -34.16
CA GLN A 3 -15.00 -7.22 -32.84
C GLN A 3 -14.90 -5.72 -33.08
N GLU A 4 -15.97 -4.99 -32.80
CA GLU A 4 -15.93 -3.54 -32.65
C GLU A 4 -14.89 -3.20 -31.60
N LEU A 5 -13.77 -2.67 -32.06
CA LEU A 5 -12.82 -1.95 -31.22
C LEU A 5 -13.60 -0.82 -30.53
N ARG A 6 -13.77 -0.92 -29.22
CA ARG A 6 -14.43 0.11 -28.42
C ARG A 6 -13.60 1.38 -28.53
N GLU A 7 -14.09 2.35 -29.31
CA GLU A 7 -13.63 3.73 -29.28
C GLU A 7 -13.72 4.23 -27.84
N GLY A 8 -12.60 4.31 -27.12
CA GLY A 8 -12.61 4.87 -25.78
C GLY A 8 -11.43 4.51 -24.88
N ASP A 9 -10.58 3.57 -25.27
CA ASP A 9 -9.41 3.23 -24.46
C ASP A 9 -8.27 4.24 -24.73
N GLY A 10 -7.74 4.83 -23.64
CA GLY A 10 -6.54 5.66 -23.71
C GLY A 10 -5.29 4.81 -23.96
N LYS A 11 -4.10 5.43 -24.04
CA LYS A 11 -2.81 4.75 -24.25
C LYS A 11 -2.56 3.62 -23.24
N SER A 12 -3.07 3.73 -22.02
CA SER A 12 -2.92 2.75 -20.94
C SER A 12 -3.94 1.60 -20.97
N GLY A 13 -4.86 1.55 -21.95
CA GLY A 13 -5.92 0.54 -21.98
C GLY A 13 -6.98 0.68 -20.87
N ILE A 14 -6.96 1.78 -20.11
CA ILE A 14 -7.90 2.01 -19.02
C ILE A 14 -9.21 2.59 -19.59
N ALA A 15 -10.35 1.97 -19.22
CA ALA A 15 -11.66 2.36 -19.70
C ALA A 15 -12.05 3.79 -19.28
N ARG A 16 -12.72 4.53 -20.17
CA ARG A 16 -13.26 5.86 -19.91
C ARG A 16 -14.56 5.79 -19.11
N ALA A 17 -14.78 6.78 -18.25
CA ALA A 17 -16.01 6.86 -17.42
C ALA A 17 -17.29 7.21 -18.22
N GLY A 18 -17.13 7.68 -19.47
CA GLY A 18 -18.21 8.10 -20.36
C GLY A 18 -18.45 9.62 -20.32
N LYS A 19 -19.03 10.15 -21.42
CA LYS A 19 -19.09 11.59 -21.75
C LYS A 19 -19.65 12.51 -20.66
N ARG A 20 -20.52 12.02 -19.78
CA ARG A 20 -21.16 12.80 -18.69
C ARG A 20 -20.63 12.49 -17.30
N LYS A 21 -19.76 11.49 -17.15
CA LYS A 21 -19.22 11.06 -15.86
C LYS A 21 -17.83 11.66 -15.65
N TRP A 22 -17.51 11.93 -14.40
CA TRP A 22 -16.18 12.35 -13.96
C TRP A 22 -15.29 11.13 -13.78
N GLY A 23 -14.01 11.28 -14.10
CA GLY A 23 -12.94 10.32 -13.88
C GLY A 23 -11.62 11.06 -13.81
N TYR A 24 -10.52 10.37 -13.56
CA TYR A 24 -9.19 10.99 -13.55
C TYR A 24 -8.77 11.49 -14.93
N ASP A 25 -8.02 12.60 -14.98
CA ASP A 25 -7.50 13.13 -16.24
C ASP A 25 -6.57 12.12 -16.92
N PRO A 26 -6.92 11.66 -18.13
CA PRO A 26 -6.15 10.62 -18.80
C PRO A 26 -4.72 11.02 -19.14
N ALA A 27 -4.50 12.30 -19.44
CA ALA A 27 -3.15 12.76 -19.77
C ALA A 27 -2.22 12.69 -18.56
N GLN A 28 -2.74 13.03 -17.36
CA GLN A 28 -1.98 12.94 -16.11
C GLN A 28 -1.72 11.48 -15.72
N VAL A 29 -2.74 10.62 -15.83
CA VAL A 29 -2.61 9.18 -15.53
C VAL A 29 -1.61 8.52 -16.48
N ASP A 30 -1.76 8.74 -17.80
CA ASP A 30 -0.87 8.14 -18.80
C ASP A 30 0.59 8.60 -18.59
N ALA A 31 0.82 9.90 -18.35
CA ALA A 31 2.16 10.44 -18.07
C ALA A 31 2.77 9.87 -16.79
N PHE A 32 1.96 9.68 -15.74
CA PHE A 32 2.43 9.05 -14.51
C PHE A 32 2.81 7.59 -14.74
N LEU A 33 1.93 6.80 -15.37
CA LEU A 33 2.18 5.37 -15.60
C LEU A 33 3.40 5.16 -16.51
N GLU A 34 3.56 5.96 -17.57
CA GLU A 34 4.73 5.89 -18.45
C GLU A 34 6.04 6.17 -17.67
N ARG A 35 6.06 7.22 -16.86
CA ARG A 35 7.20 7.53 -15.99
C ARG A 35 7.45 6.43 -14.96
N ALA A 36 6.39 5.91 -14.33
CA ALA A 36 6.49 4.87 -13.33
C ALA A 36 7.04 3.56 -13.92
N HIS A 37 6.63 3.18 -15.14
CA HIS A 37 7.20 2.04 -15.84
C HIS A 37 8.70 2.24 -16.13
N ALA A 38 9.09 3.41 -16.65
CA ALA A 38 10.50 3.70 -16.93
C ALA A 38 11.36 3.64 -15.65
N LEU A 39 10.86 4.14 -14.52
CA LEU A 39 11.56 4.06 -13.24
C LEU A 39 11.59 2.64 -12.67
N TYR A 40 10.50 1.88 -12.84
CA TYR A 40 10.44 0.49 -12.40
C TYR A 40 11.43 -0.40 -13.18
N ASP A 41 11.54 -0.21 -14.50
CA ASP A 41 12.42 -1.01 -15.37
C ASP A 41 13.88 -0.56 -15.29
N SER A 42 14.16 0.62 -14.74
CA SER A 42 15.53 1.11 -14.57
C SER A 42 16.31 0.30 -13.54
N GLU A 43 17.64 0.35 -13.62
CA GLU A 43 18.50 -0.22 -12.59
C GLU A 43 18.29 0.49 -11.24
N GLY A 44 18.25 -0.32 -10.17
CA GLY A 44 18.05 0.17 -8.81
C GLY A 44 16.57 0.32 -8.40
N MET A 45 16.35 1.05 -7.30
CA MET A 45 15.04 1.26 -6.67
C MET A 45 14.59 2.72 -6.82
N ASN A 46 14.37 3.15 -8.07
CA ASN A 46 14.08 4.55 -8.41
C ASN A 46 12.59 4.91 -8.30
N LEU A 47 11.71 3.92 -8.20
CA LEU A 47 10.29 4.09 -7.90
C LEU A 47 10.01 3.52 -6.51
N THR A 48 9.41 4.31 -5.65
CA THR A 48 9.07 3.91 -4.27
C THR A 48 7.57 3.76 -4.08
N GLN A 49 7.18 3.02 -3.03
CA GLN A 49 5.79 2.94 -2.61
C GLN A 49 5.19 4.33 -2.35
N HIS A 50 5.97 5.21 -1.72
CA HIS A 50 5.59 6.58 -1.41
C HIS A 50 5.25 7.43 -2.65
N ASP A 51 5.98 7.25 -3.76
CA ASP A 51 5.73 7.96 -5.01
C ASP A 51 4.36 7.59 -5.60
N ILE A 52 3.92 6.34 -5.40
CA ILE A 52 2.63 5.87 -5.88
C ILE A 52 1.51 6.32 -4.95
N GLN A 53 1.70 6.25 -3.65
CA GLN A 53 0.69 6.63 -2.64
C GLN A 53 0.36 8.12 -2.65
N ASN A 54 1.33 8.98 -3.01
CA ASN A 54 1.14 10.43 -3.00
C ASN A 54 0.74 11.01 -4.36
N VAL A 55 0.56 10.18 -5.39
CA VAL A 55 0.09 10.69 -6.67
C VAL A 55 -1.38 11.11 -6.57
N SER A 56 -1.69 12.24 -7.17
CA SER A 56 -3.05 12.74 -7.31
C SER A 56 -3.31 13.16 -8.75
N PHE A 57 -4.54 12.99 -9.19
CA PHE A 57 -4.97 13.35 -10.54
C PHE A 57 -6.20 14.24 -10.48
N ASP A 58 -6.25 15.22 -11.36
CA ASP A 58 -7.42 16.07 -11.52
C ASP A 58 -8.61 15.26 -12.07
N LEU A 59 -9.80 15.69 -11.74
CA LEU A 59 -11.03 15.10 -12.27
C LEU A 59 -11.43 15.79 -13.58
N ARG A 60 -11.80 14.98 -14.58
CA ARG A 60 -12.23 15.42 -15.89
C ARG A 60 -13.46 14.66 -16.36
N LYS A 61 -14.36 15.34 -17.11
CA LYS A 61 -15.46 14.66 -17.80
C LYS A 61 -14.90 13.71 -18.87
N ASN A 62 -15.45 12.53 -18.95
CA ASN A 62 -14.94 11.45 -19.79
C ASN A 62 -13.48 11.07 -19.46
N GLY A 63 -13.08 11.26 -18.20
CA GLY A 63 -11.79 10.80 -17.66
C GLY A 63 -11.73 9.27 -17.54
N TYR A 64 -10.62 8.74 -17.07
CA TYR A 64 -10.52 7.31 -16.76
C TYR A 64 -11.40 6.93 -15.56
N VAL A 65 -11.96 5.73 -15.59
CA VAL A 65 -12.73 5.17 -14.45
C VAL A 65 -11.83 5.14 -13.20
N ILE A 66 -12.19 5.91 -12.18
CA ILE A 66 -11.41 6.06 -10.93
C ILE A 66 -11.00 4.70 -10.37
N ALA A 67 -11.95 3.80 -10.13
CA ALA A 67 -11.67 2.47 -9.57
C ALA A 67 -10.71 1.62 -10.42
N ARG A 68 -10.64 1.85 -11.74
CA ARG A 68 -9.71 1.14 -12.63
C ARG A 68 -8.29 1.69 -12.50
N VAL A 69 -8.15 3.00 -12.39
CA VAL A 69 -6.86 3.64 -12.13
C VAL A 69 -6.35 3.25 -10.76
N ASP A 70 -7.18 3.34 -9.72
CA ASP A 70 -6.79 2.98 -8.35
C ASP A 70 -6.38 1.51 -8.27
N ALA A 71 -7.08 0.61 -8.97
CA ALA A 71 -6.69 -0.80 -9.05
C ALA A 71 -5.35 -1.01 -9.80
N ALA A 72 -5.06 -0.21 -10.82
CA ALA A 72 -3.77 -0.25 -11.52
C ALA A 72 -2.63 0.26 -10.63
N LEU A 73 -2.84 1.37 -9.92
CA LEU A 73 -1.88 1.90 -8.95
C LEU A 73 -1.61 0.90 -7.83
N GLY A 74 -2.62 0.25 -7.29
CA GLY A 74 -2.44 -0.78 -6.25
C GLY A 74 -1.69 -2.03 -6.74
N ARG A 75 -1.80 -2.39 -8.04
CA ARG A 75 -0.95 -3.46 -8.62
C ARG A 75 0.50 -3.00 -8.77
N LEU A 76 0.70 -1.79 -9.26
CA LEU A 76 2.03 -1.20 -9.40
C LEU A 76 2.72 -1.07 -8.04
N GLU A 77 2.02 -0.58 -7.04
CA GLU A 77 2.52 -0.48 -5.67
C GLU A 77 3.01 -1.82 -5.13
N ARG A 78 2.21 -2.88 -5.28
CA ARG A 78 2.62 -4.23 -4.88
C ARG A 78 3.86 -4.70 -5.61
N ALA A 79 3.93 -4.52 -6.94
CA ALA A 79 5.10 -4.90 -7.72
C ALA A 79 6.37 -4.15 -7.28
N VAL A 80 6.25 -2.87 -6.96
CA VAL A 80 7.36 -2.05 -6.44
C VAL A 80 7.83 -2.56 -5.09
N VAL A 81 6.92 -2.87 -4.17
CA VAL A 81 7.27 -3.39 -2.84
C VAL A 81 7.89 -4.79 -2.96
N ASP A 82 7.40 -5.65 -3.87
CA ASP A 82 7.96 -6.98 -4.11
C ASP A 82 9.38 -6.88 -4.71
N LYS A 83 9.61 -5.98 -5.67
CA LYS A 83 10.95 -5.69 -6.21
C LYS A 83 11.88 -5.19 -5.11
N GLN A 84 11.42 -4.26 -4.27
CA GLN A 84 12.21 -3.72 -3.16
C GLN A 84 12.56 -4.80 -2.13
N THR A 85 11.60 -5.63 -1.73
CA THR A 85 11.83 -6.72 -0.77
C THR A 85 12.86 -7.71 -1.31
N THR A 86 12.71 -8.13 -2.56
CA THR A 86 13.65 -9.04 -3.22
C THR A 86 15.05 -8.43 -3.30
N TRP A 87 15.13 -7.16 -3.70
CA TRP A 87 16.40 -6.44 -3.80
C TRP A 87 17.09 -6.29 -2.44
N GLU A 88 16.36 -5.85 -1.40
CA GLU A 88 16.92 -5.69 -0.04
C GLU A 88 17.44 -7.03 0.50
N ILE A 89 16.72 -8.13 0.27
CA ILE A 89 17.14 -9.46 0.71
C ILE A 89 18.39 -9.91 -0.06
N ALA A 90 18.44 -9.68 -1.38
CA ALA A 90 19.60 -10.01 -2.21
C ALA A 90 20.85 -9.22 -1.80
N GLN A 91 20.72 -7.93 -1.47
CA GLN A 91 21.84 -7.06 -1.09
C GLN A 91 22.32 -7.23 0.36
N HIS A 92 21.41 -7.45 1.28
CA HIS A 92 21.70 -7.36 2.73
C HIS A 92 21.38 -8.63 3.50
N GLY A 93 20.80 -9.62 2.84
CA GLY A 93 20.36 -10.87 3.46
C GLY A 93 19.03 -10.77 4.20
N ARG A 94 18.37 -11.92 4.33
CA ARG A 94 17.06 -12.06 4.96
C ARG A 94 17.05 -11.63 6.44
N VAL A 95 18.15 -11.89 7.18
CA VAL A 95 18.24 -11.51 8.60
C VAL A 95 18.18 -10.00 8.77
N THR A 96 18.91 -9.25 7.93
CA THR A 96 18.89 -7.79 7.96
C THR A 96 17.52 -7.23 7.57
N TRP A 97 16.89 -7.82 6.54
CA TRP A 97 15.53 -7.44 6.14
C TRP A 97 14.53 -7.66 7.27
N LYS A 98 14.60 -8.83 7.96
CA LYS A 98 13.74 -9.16 9.09
C LYS A 98 13.94 -8.18 10.23
N ALA A 99 15.19 -7.91 10.64
CA ALA A 99 15.50 -6.95 11.71
C ALA A 99 14.96 -5.53 11.43
N LYS A 100 15.04 -5.05 10.18
CA LYS A 100 14.45 -3.76 9.79
C LYS A 100 12.92 -3.78 9.90
N THR A 101 12.28 -4.89 9.53
CA THR A 101 10.83 -5.04 9.58
C THR A 101 10.35 -5.16 11.04
N GLU A 102 11.07 -5.88 11.88
CA GLU A 102 10.82 -5.96 13.33
C GLU A 102 10.96 -4.60 14.00
N LYS A 103 11.96 -3.81 13.61
CA LYS A 103 12.11 -2.45 14.11
C LYS A 103 10.88 -1.59 13.81
N LEU A 104 10.39 -1.64 12.58
CA LEU A 104 9.17 -0.92 12.18
C LEU A 104 7.94 -1.43 12.95
N TYR A 105 7.84 -2.75 13.16
CA TYR A 105 6.80 -3.34 13.99
C TYR A 105 6.83 -2.79 15.41
N HIS A 106 8.00 -2.75 16.06
CA HIS A 106 8.14 -2.21 17.41
C HIS A 106 7.80 -0.72 17.48
N GLU A 107 8.10 0.07 16.46
CA GLU A 107 7.70 1.49 16.41
C GLU A 107 6.18 1.63 16.41
N VAL A 108 5.47 0.78 15.63
CA VAL A 108 4.01 0.73 15.56
C VAL A 108 3.44 0.22 16.89
N GLN A 109 3.98 -0.86 17.44
CA GLN A 109 3.55 -1.47 18.70
C GLN A 109 3.69 -0.49 19.88
N ASN A 110 4.84 0.15 20.05
CA ASN A 110 5.08 1.12 21.11
C ASN A 110 4.08 2.28 21.07
N HIS A 111 3.62 2.65 19.87
CA HIS A 111 2.58 3.67 19.74
C HIS A 111 1.20 3.12 20.14
N ALA A 112 0.90 1.89 19.79
CA ALA A 112 -0.35 1.19 20.12
C ALA A 112 -0.49 0.92 21.63
N GLU A 113 0.61 0.75 22.36
CA GLU A 113 0.63 0.51 23.82
C GLU A 113 0.22 1.73 24.65
N ARG A 114 0.05 2.90 24.05
CA ARG A 114 -0.51 4.06 24.74
C ARG A 114 -1.95 3.79 25.17
N ASN A 115 -2.39 4.51 26.20
CA ASN A 115 -3.75 4.35 26.73
C ASN A 115 -4.81 4.49 25.63
N GLU A 116 -5.83 3.64 25.66
CA GLU A 116 -7.00 3.77 24.79
C GLU A 116 -7.58 5.19 24.85
N ARG A 117 -7.98 5.70 23.69
CA ARG A 117 -8.51 7.05 23.47
C ARG A 117 -7.51 8.20 23.75
N GLU A 118 -6.24 7.87 24.01
CA GLU A 118 -5.15 8.82 24.24
C GLU A 118 -3.93 8.55 23.32
N ARG A 119 -4.04 7.58 22.41
CA ARG A 119 -2.94 7.19 21.49
C ARG A 119 -2.47 8.34 20.62
N PHE A 120 -3.38 9.21 20.23
CA PHE A 120 -3.11 10.40 19.43
C PHE A 120 -3.64 11.66 20.09
N LYS A 121 -3.14 12.82 19.68
CA LYS A 121 -3.70 14.11 20.12
C LYS A 121 -5.16 14.22 19.71
N SER A 122 -5.95 14.86 20.55
CA SER A 122 -7.33 15.19 20.19
C SER A 122 -7.36 16.24 19.07
N GLY A 123 -8.38 16.16 18.23
CA GLY A 123 -8.57 17.12 17.14
C GLY A 123 -8.69 18.57 17.63
N ALA A 124 -8.27 19.51 16.79
CA ALA A 124 -8.35 20.94 17.08
C ALA A 124 -9.82 21.42 17.21
N PRO A 125 -10.10 22.46 18.00
CA PRO A 125 -11.46 22.97 18.18
C PRO A 125 -12.15 23.27 16.85
N LYS A 126 -13.37 22.77 16.67
CA LYS A 126 -14.22 22.96 15.48
C LYS A 126 -13.70 22.29 14.18
N GLN A 127 -12.51 21.69 14.18
CA GLN A 127 -11.97 20.95 13.03
C GLN A 127 -12.54 19.52 13.01
N PRO A 128 -12.58 18.88 11.82
CA PRO A 128 -12.86 17.45 11.71
C PRO A 128 -11.83 16.63 12.50
N SER A 129 -12.25 15.45 12.94
CA SER A 129 -11.40 14.53 13.70
C SER A 129 -11.93 13.10 13.53
N TYR A 130 -11.08 12.08 13.66
CA TYR A 130 -11.49 10.69 13.53
C TYR A 130 -12.00 10.08 14.83
N ASP A 131 -12.98 9.19 14.73
CA ASP A 131 -13.51 8.46 15.88
C ASP A 131 -12.43 7.65 16.59
N LYS A 132 -12.16 7.99 17.86
CA LYS A 132 -11.08 7.39 18.64
C LYS A 132 -11.19 5.88 18.76
N LYS A 133 -12.40 5.36 18.99
CA LYS A 133 -12.63 3.93 19.17
C LYS A 133 -12.36 3.14 17.88
N GLN A 134 -12.75 3.70 16.73
CA GLN A 134 -12.50 3.04 15.44
C GLN A 134 -11.01 3.03 15.10
N VAL A 135 -10.30 4.13 15.35
CA VAL A 135 -8.86 4.23 15.13
C VAL A 135 -8.12 3.25 16.05
N ASP A 136 -8.40 3.28 17.36
CA ASP A 136 -7.73 2.40 18.32
C ASP A 136 -7.93 0.93 17.98
N ARG A 137 -9.15 0.53 17.63
CA ARG A 137 -9.46 -0.84 17.21
C ARG A 137 -8.67 -1.27 15.97
N LEU A 138 -8.58 -0.40 14.97
CA LEU A 138 -7.81 -0.69 13.76
C LEU A 138 -6.33 -0.85 14.08
N VAL A 139 -5.79 0.01 14.93
CA VAL A 139 -4.39 -0.05 15.36
C VAL A 139 -4.08 -1.37 16.06
N ASP A 140 -4.95 -1.83 16.98
CA ASP A 140 -4.80 -3.12 17.65
C ASP A 140 -4.81 -4.27 16.63
N GLN A 141 -5.76 -4.27 15.71
CA GLN A 141 -5.85 -5.30 14.65
C GLN A 141 -4.60 -5.34 13.77
N ILE A 142 -4.00 -4.18 13.45
CA ILE A 142 -2.77 -4.10 12.66
C ILE A 142 -1.59 -4.69 13.44
N VAL A 143 -1.47 -4.38 14.72
CA VAL A 143 -0.41 -4.94 15.59
C VAL A 143 -0.53 -6.45 15.69
N ASP A 144 -1.74 -6.98 15.97
CA ASP A 144 -1.98 -8.41 16.06
C ASP A 144 -1.64 -9.13 14.75
N LYS A 145 -2.06 -8.56 13.61
CA LYS A 145 -1.73 -9.14 12.30
C LYS A 145 -0.24 -9.15 12.01
N ALA A 146 0.46 -8.06 12.33
CA ALA A 146 1.89 -7.97 12.12
C ALA A 146 2.67 -8.91 13.06
N ALA A 147 2.24 -9.02 14.33
CA ALA A 147 2.78 -9.97 15.29
C ALA A 147 2.67 -11.42 14.80
N ALA A 148 1.49 -11.81 14.32
CA ALA A 148 1.27 -13.14 13.73
C ALA A 148 2.19 -13.40 12.53
N ALA A 149 2.33 -12.44 11.62
CA ALA A 149 3.19 -12.57 10.44
C ALA A 149 4.69 -12.65 10.78
N LEU A 150 5.11 -12.05 11.89
CA LEU A 150 6.48 -12.09 12.40
C LEU A 150 6.76 -13.31 13.27
N GLY A 151 5.72 -14.10 13.65
CA GLY A 151 5.84 -15.22 14.57
C GLY A 151 6.09 -14.80 16.02
N VAL A 152 5.54 -13.65 16.43
CA VAL A 152 5.60 -13.19 17.82
C VAL A 152 4.56 -13.98 18.63
N ASP A 153 4.99 -14.48 19.79
CA ASP A 153 4.13 -15.28 20.67
C ASP A 153 2.90 -14.50 21.16
N GLY A 154 1.79 -15.21 21.35
CA GLY A 154 0.58 -14.67 21.97
C GLY A 154 -0.58 -14.35 21.00
N VAL A 155 -0.40 -14.52 19.69
CA VAL A 155 -1.49 -14.39 18.69
C VAL A 155 -2.05 -15.78 18.37
N THR A 156 -3.37 -15.95 18.51
CA THR A 156 -4.02 -17.24 18.22
C THR A 156 -4.38 -17.41 16.74
N GLU A 157 -4.56 -18.66 16.29
CA GLU A 157 -5.01 -18.91 14.89
C GLU A 157 -6.39 -18.30 14.60
N ASP A 158 -7.26 -18.18 15.58
CA ASP A 158 -8.58 -17.57 15.42
C ASP A 158 -8.47 -16.06 15.27
N ASP A 159 -7.53 -15.41 15.96
CA ASP A 159 -7.22 -13.99 15.77
C ASP A 159 -6.74 -13.75 14.34
N VAL A 160 -5.82 -14.58 13.84
CA VAL A 160 -5.31 -14.49 12.47
C VAL A 160 -6.44 -14.64 11.44
N ARG A 161 -7.36 -15.59 11.65
CA ARG A 161 -8.52 -15.78 10.76
C ARG A 161 -9.44 -14.57 10.75
N SER A 162 -9.69 -13.96 11.91
CA SER A 162 -10.54 -12.77 12.02
C SER A 162 -9.96 -11.56 11.28
N LEU A 163 -8.64 -11.56 11.07
CA LEU A 163 -7.87 -10.50 10.40
C LEU A 163 -7.53 -10.83 8.93
N ALA A 164 -8.15 -11.86 8.33
CA ALA A 164 -7.84 -12.28 6.96
C ALA A 164 -7.98 -11.15 5.93
N ASP A 165 -9.03 -10.34 6.05
CA ASP A 165 -9.33 -9.23 5.14
C ASP A 165 -8.53 -7.96 5.43
N LEU A 166 -7.84 -7.89 6.55
CA LEU A 166 -6.99 -6.76 6.89
C LEU A 166 -5.67 -6.85 6.11
N ASN A 167 -5.38 -5.88 5.30
CA ASN A 167 -4.16 -5.79 4.48
C ASN A 167 -3.77 -4.34 4.26
N ALA A 168 -2.59 -4.10 3.68
CA ALA A 168 -2.08 -2.76 3.43
C ALA A 168 -3.07 -1.89 2.63
N ASN A 169 -3.72 -2.46 1.62
CA ASN A 169 -4.69 -1.72 0.80
C ASN A 169 -5.97 -1.38 1.59
N THR A 170 -6.49 -2.28 2.43
CA THR A 170 -7.67 -1.99 3.25
C THR A 170 -7.39 -0.93 4.30
N VAL A 171 -6.18 -0.91 4.88
CA VAL A 171 -5.75 0.14 5.81
C VAL A 171 -5.58 1.48 5.09
N ASN A 172 -4.96 1.49 3.91
CA ASN A 172 -4.78 2.71 3.11
C ASN A 172 -6.11 3.37 2.68
N ASN A 173 -7.16 2.57 2.52
CA ASN A 173 -8.48 3.05 2.08
C ASN A 173 -9.52 3.10 3.21
N VAL A 174 -9.09 3.05 4.48
CA VAL A 174 -10.03 3.06 5.61
C VAL A 174 -10.76 4.39 5.72
N ILE A 175 -12.04 4.34 6.03
CA ILE A 175 -12.87 5.51 6.26
C ILE A 175 -13.37 5.48 7.71
N PHE A 176 -12.98 6.48 8.49
CA PHE A 176 -13.44 6.65 9.85
C PHE A 176 -14.66 7.56 9.95
N THR A 177 -15.50 7.30 10.94
CA THR A 177 -16.57 8.20 11.28
C THR A 177 -16.00 9.55 11.72
N GLN A 178 -16.48 10.61 11.09
CA GLN A 178 -16.08 11.98 11.40
C GLN A 178 -16.65 12.44 12.74
N ARG A 179 -15.80 13.02 13.57
CA ARG A 179 -16.11 13.71 14.81
C ARG A 179 -15.72 15.18 14.71
N LYS A 180 -15.97 15.97 15.75
CA LYS A 180 -15.55 17.39 15.80
C LYS A 180 -14.66 17.64 17.01
N GLY A 181 -13.52 18.25 16.77
CA GLY A 181 -12.57 18.70 17.78
C GLY A 181 -12.15 17.59 18.72
N LYS A 182 -12.19 17.86 20.02
CA LYS A 182 -11.71 16.94 21.07
C LYS A 182 -12.46 15.61 21.17
N LYS A 183 -13.57 15.44 20.46
CA LYS A 183 -14.34 14.19 20.44
C LYS A 183 -13.68 13.08 19.60
N GLY A 184 -12.70 13.44 18.77
CA GLY A 184 -11.93 12.53 17.95
C GLY A 184 -10.44 12.80 18.05
N TYR A 185 -9.65 12.01 17.31
CA TYR A 185 -8.22 12.20 17.11
C TYR A 185 -7.91 13.17 15.97
N ASP A 186 -6.78 13.86 16.07
CA ASP A 186 -6.23 14.68 14.98
C ASP A 186 -5.96 13.84 13.74
N GLU A 187 -6.62 14.18 12.62
CA GLU A 187 -6.56 13.39 11.39
C GLU A 187 -5.13 13.23 10.86
N ARG A 188 -4.35 14.32 10.86
CA ARG A 188 -2.97 14.29 10.32
C ARG A 188 -2.06 13.35 11.09
N GLN A 189 -2.24 13.27 12.43
CA GLN A 189 -1.44 12.35 13.22
C GLN A 189 -1.81 10.89 12.97
N VAL A 190 -3.11 10.61 12.86
CA VAL A 190 -3.61 9.28 12.55
C VAL A 190 -3.14 8.86 11.15
N ASP A 191 -3.31 9.73 10.14
CA ASP A 191 -2.92 9.43 8.76
C ASP A 191 -1.40 9.17 8.66
N TYR A 192 -0.57 9.99 9.32
CA TYR A 192 0.87 9.77 9.35
C TYR A 192 1.25 8.41 9.98
N PHE A 193 0.59 8.04 11.07
CA PHE A 193 0.82 6.75 11.71
C PHE A 193 0.34 5.58 10.84
N LEU A 194 -0.84 5.71 10.22
CA LEU A 194 -1.37 4.68 9.32
C LEU A 194 -0.47 4.46 8.11
N ASN A 195 0.22 5.48 7.61
CA ASN A 195 1.24 5.31 6.57
C ASN A 195 2.36 4.36 7.01
N SER A 196 2.83 4.45 8.26
CA SER A 196 3.81 3.50 8.82
C SER A 196 3.23 2.08 8.93
N CYS A 197 1.96 1.97 9.31
CA CYS A 197 1.25 0.70 9.36
C CYS A 197 1.11 0.06 7.96
N VAL A 198 0.77 0.86 6.94
CA VAL A 198 0.70 0.41 5.55
C VAL A 198 2.06 -0.09 5.06
N GLN A 199 3.14 0.63 5.37
CA GLN A 199 4.50 0.19 5.04
C GLN A 199 4.84 -1.15 5.70
N LEU A 200 4.53 -1.32 6.99
CA LEU A 200 4.76 -2.56 7.73
C LEU A 200 4.00 -3.73 7.08
N LEU A 201 2.69 -3.59 6.88
CA LEU A 201 1.86 -4.63 6.27
C LEU A 201 2.31 -4.96 4.85
N SER A 202 2.60 -3.95 4.02
CA SER A 202 3.11 -4.14 2.66
C SER A 202 4.40 -4.96 2.63
N ARG A 203 5.33 -4.70 3.55
CA ARG A 203 6.59 -5.46 3.66
C ARG A 203 6.32 -6.92 4.04
N LEU A 204 5.46 -7.17 5.03
CA LEU A 204 5.10 -8.53 5.47
C LEU A 204 4.37 -9.31 4.37
N GLU A 205 3.41 -8.70 3.71
CA GLU A 205 2.67 -9.28 2.59
C GLU A 205 3.60 -9.55 1.40
N SER A 206 4.51 -8.64 1.09
CA SER A 206 5.51 -8.83 0.05
C SER A 206 6.40 -10.02 0.36
N TYR A 207 6.93 -10.10 1.57
CA TYR A 207 7.76 -11.24 1.96
C TYR A 207 7.02 -12.57 1.81
N ALA A 208 5.75 -12.64 2.21
CA ALA A 208 4.95 -13.84 2.03
C ALA A 208 4.79 -14.25 0.55
N ARG A 209 4.75 -13.28 -0.37
CA ARG A 209 4.68 -13.56 -1.83
C ARG A 209 6.00 -13.97 -2.45
N VAL A 210 7.12 -13.40 -1.96
CA VAL A 210 8.44 -13.63 -2.57
C VAL A 210 9.29 -14.66 -1.81
N ALA A 211 8.82 -15.18 -0.68
CA ALA A 211 9.57 -16.07 0.21
C ALA A 211 10.14 -17.30 -0.52
N ASP A 212 9.37 -17.93 -1.41
CA ASP A 212 9.80 -19.10 -2.16
C ASP A 212 10.92 -18.78 -3.14
N PHE A 213 10.95 -17.56 -3.67
CA PHE A 213 11.99 -17.10 -4.61
C PHE A 213 13.28 -16.70 -3.91
N VAL A 214 13.20 -16.18 -2.68
CA VAL A 214 14.35 -15.71 -1.91
C VAL A 214 14.90 -16.75 -0.91
N SER A 215 14.27 -17.93 -0.82
CA SER A 215 14.67 -19.04 0.06
C SER A 215 15.72 -19.96 -0.61
N GLY A 216 15.98 -19.82 -1.90
CA GLY A 216 16.93 -20.61 -2.67
C GLY A 216 18.27 -19.89 -2.84
N GLU A 217 19.30 -20.39 -2.16
CA GLU A 217 20.75 -20.15 -2.28
C GLU A 217 21.36 -18.83 -1.78
N PRO A 218 22.59 -18.91 -1.20
CA PRO A 218 23.40 -17.74 -0.90
C PRO A 218 23.88 -17.07 -2.18
N ALA A 219 23.76 -15.75 -2.24
CA ALA A 219 24.05 -14.90 -3.37
C ALA A 219 25.40 -15.20 -4.03
N ALA A 220 25.37 -15.71 -5.25
CA ALA A 220 26.44 -15.51 -6.23
C ALA A 220 26.32 -14.09 -6.80
N PRO A 221 27.44 -13.43 -7.18
CA PRO A 221 27.43 -12.03 -7.59
C PRO A 221 26.55 -11.81 -8.81
N ALA A 222 25.82 -10.71 -8.78
CA ALA A 222 24.82 -10.25 -9.70
C ALA A 222 25.11 -10.58 -11.18
N GLN A 223 24.35 -11.48 -11.75
CA GLN A 223 24.11 -11.52 -13.19
C GLN A 223 22.58 -11.55 -13.41
N THR A 224 22.14 -10.46 -14.03
CA THR A 224 20.88 -10.31 -14.78
C THR A 224 19.63 -10.90 -14.15
N ALA A 225 18.88 -10.05 -13.44
CA ALA A 225 17.47 -10.27 -13.19
C ALA A 225 16.74 -10.36 -14.55
N THR A 226 16.48 -11.58 -14.96
CA THR A 226 15.71 -11.87 -16.18
C THR A 226 14.27 -11.46 -15.91
N ASN A 227 13.80 -10.51 -16.66
CA ASN A 227 12.42 -10.13 -16.97
C ASN A 227 11.33 -10.99 -16.30
N VAL A 228 10.86 -10.57 -15.16
CA VAL A 228 9.45 -10.77 -14.84
C VAL A 228 8.71 -9.69 -15.63
N THR A 229 8.41 -10.04 -16.86
CA THR A 229 7.69 -9.19 -17.81
C THR A 229 6.40 -8.73 -17.15
N LEU A 230 6.18 -7.42 -17.07
CA LEU A 230 4.94 -6.74 -16.71
C LEU A 230 3.76 -7.11 -17.66
N SER A 231 3.71 -8.37 -18.11
CA SER A 231 2.63 -8.92 -18.93
C SER A 231 1.28 -8.94 -18.21
N LEU A 232 1.23 -8.59 -16.91
CA LEU A 232 0.02 -8.57 -16.10
C LEU A 232 -0.66 -7.18 -16.02
N ILE A 233 -0.13 -6.16 -16.72
CA ILE A 233 -0.75 -4.83 -16.77
C ILE A 233 -1.58 -4.63 -18.05
N HIS A 234 -1.70 -5.67 -18.90
CA HIS A 234 -2.63 -5.65 -20.01
C HIS A 234 -3.94 -6.32 -19.59
N ILE A 235 -4.86 -5.54 -19.09
CA ILE A 235 -6.32 -5.68 -19.26
C ILE A 235 -6.97 -4.33 -18.97
#